data_35fa78a0a5e62148e0a13c2e3d756ac6
#
_entry.id   35fa78a0a5e62148e0a13c2e3d756ac6
#
_cell.length_a   1.000
_cell.length_b   1.000
_cell.length_c   1.000
_cell.angle_alpha   90.00
_cell.angle_beta   90.00
_cell.angle_gamma   90.00
#
_symmetry.space_group_name_H-M   'P 1'
#
loop_
_entity.id
_entity.type
_entity.pdbx_description
1 polymer ?
#
loop_
_entity_poly.entity_id
_entity_poly.type
_entity_poly.pdbx_seq_one_letter_code
_entity_poly.pdbx_strand_id
1 'polypeptide(L)'
;IQNFVLKTFENEGVKFANTHVDRTFPKDNAPTRKPGTGLLTQYFDTEKYDLKNSYTIGDRKNDILLAKNLGAKAIWLNNGSNLGGAEFTQEQHNALHDVIALETTDWQKVYEFLKLGERVAEHRRATKETNIYIKVNLDGKGEAKISTGLHFFDHMLEQIAKHGSIDLEIEAKGDLHIDEHHTIEDTGIALGELFAKALGDKRGIERYGFCLPMDDCLAQVAIDFGGRNWIVWDAEFKREKIGEMPTEMFYHF
;
A
#
# COMPACT_ATOMS: atom_id res chain seq x y z
N ILE A 1 -34.83 -2.87 16.98
CA ILE A 1 -33.77 -3.48 16.17
C ILE A 1 -32.45 -2.80 16.48
N GLN A 2 -32.30 -1.46 16.35
CA GLN A 2 -31.05 -0.74 16.55
C GLN A 2 -30.42 -1.00 17.92
N ASN A 3 -31.20 -0.85 19.01
CA ASN A 3 -30.70 -1.10 20.37
C ASN A 3 -30.18 -2.54 20.55
N PHE A 4 -30.82 -3.51 19.88
CA PHE A 4 -30.37 -4.89 19.91
C PHE A 4 -29.01 -5.04 19.21
N VAL A 5 -28.85 -4.44 18.02
CA VAL A 5 -27.57 -4.48 17.27
C VAL A 5 -26.45 -3.83 18.10
N LEU A 6 -26.69 -2.63 18.65
CA LEU A 6 -25.70 -1.95 19.49
C LEU A 6 -25.31 -2.78 20.73
N LYS A 7 -26.30 -3.43 21.36
CA LYS A 7 -26.06 -4.30 22.52
C LYS A 7 -25.23 -5.53 22.16
N THR A 8 -25.44 -6.10 20.96
CA THR A 8 -24.62 -7.22 20.47
C THR A 8 -23.17 -6.81 20.32
N PHE A 9 -22.90 -5.66 19.70
CA PHE A 9 -21.53 -5.16 19.56
C PHE A 9 -20.89 -4.83 20.91
N GLU A 10 -21.65 -4.23 21.83
CA GLU A 10 -21.19 -3.91 23.18
C GLU A 10 -20.76 -5.17 23.94
N ASN A 11 -21.51 -6.28 23.79
CA ASN A 11 -21.18 -7.56 24.41
C ASN A 11 -19.85 -8.13 23.91
N GLU A 12 -19.47 -7.84 22.65
CA GLU A 12 -18.19 -8.17 22.03
C GLU A 12 -17.09 -7.11 22.32
N GLY A 13 -17.35 -6.16 23.21
CA GLY A 13 -16.39 -5.12 23.58
C GLY A 13 -16.28 -3.96 22.61
N VAL A 14 -17.11 -3.92 21.56
CA VAL A 14 -17.11 -2.84 20.55
C VAL A 14 -18.03 -1.70 21.00
N LYS A 15 -17.46 -0.50 21.13
CA LYS A 15 -18.20 0.72 21.46
C LYS A 15 -18.13 1.72 20.32
N PHE A 16 -19.29 2.14 19.83
CA PHE A 16 -19.39 3.20 18.84
C PHE A 16 -19.35 4.58 19.50
N ALA A 17 -18.53 5.49 18.96
CA ALA A 17 -18.48 6.87 19.46
C ALA A 17 -19.83 7.59 19.25
N ASN A 18 -20.45 7.38 18.09
CA ASN A 18 -21.74 7.96 17.74
C ASN A 18 -22.56 6.99 16.89
N THR A 19 -23.89 7.18 16.92
CA THR A 19 -24.81 6.44 16.08
C THR A 19 -25.79 7.41 15.44
N HIS A 20 -25.84 7.42 14.11
CA HIS A 20 -26.71 8.28 13.32
C HIS A 20 -27.75 7.44 12.59
N VAL A 21 -29.02 7.80 12.72
CA VAL A 21 -30.14 7.08 12.10
C VAL A 21 -30.98 8.07 11.31
N ASP A 22 -30.95 7.94 9.99
CA ASP A 22 -31.90 8.62 9.12
C ASP A 22 -33.20 7.83 9.03
N ARG A 23 -34.31 8.51 9.25
CA ARG A 23 -35.67 7.93 9.24
C ARG A 23 -36.48 8.33 7.99
N THR A 24 -35.85 9.00 7.04
CA THR A 24 -36.50 9.48 5.82
C THR A 24 -36.52 8.41 4.73
N PHE A 25 -37.45 8.56 3.79
CA PHE A 25 -37.52 7.71 2.59
C PHE A 25 -36.79 8.37 1.41
N PRO A 26 -36.40 7.62 0.37
CA PRO A 26 -35.74 8.19 -0.81
C PRO A 26 -36.51 9.33 -1.47
N LYS A 27 -37.84 9.26 -1.49
CA LYS A 27 -38.75 10.29 -2.05
C LYS A 27 -38.69 11.63 -1.31
N ASP A 28 -38.23 11.63 -0.05
CA ASP A 28 -38.22 12.83 0.79
C ASP A 28 -37.01 13.73 0.46
N ASN A 29 -36.07 13.25 -0.33
CA ASN A 29 -34.83 13.95 -0.72
C ASN A 29 -34.14 14.68 0.45
N ALA A 30 -34.19 14.11 1.64
CA ALA A 30 -33.70 14.72 2.85
C ALA A 30 -32.17 14.83 2.86
N PRO A 31 -31.58 15.98 3.24
CA PRO A 31 -30.14 16.16 3.28
C PRO A 31 -29.43 15.27 4.32
N THR A 32 -30.22 14.67 5.23
CA THR A 32 -29.76 13.73 6.25
C THR A 32 -29.57 12.30 5.72
N ARG A 33 -30.21 11.99 4.57
CA ARG A 33 -30.13 10.66 3.96
C ARG A 33 -28.90 10.54 3.05
N LYS A 34 -28.18 9.42 3.17
CA LYS A 34 -27.04 9.12 2.29
C LYS A 34 -27.42 9.26 0.80
N PRO A 35 -26.65 9.96 -0.01
CA PRO A 35 -25.28 10.47 0.23
C PRO A 35 -25.19 11.85 0.87
N GLY A 36 -26.29 12.43 1.39
CA GLY A 36 -26.27 13.69 2.13
C GLY A 36 -25.54 13.56 3.47
N THR A 37 -24.92 14.66 3.91
CA THR A 37 -24.07 14.73 5.11
C THR A 37 -24.77 15.39 6.31
N GLY A 38 -26.08 15.67 6.22
CA GLY A 38 -26.81 16.48 7.21
C GLY A 38 -26.77 15.94 8.66
N LEU A 39 -26.61 14.62 8.85
CA LEU A 39 -26.42 14.04 10.19
C LEU A 39 -24.95 14.00 10.64
N LEU A 40 -24.02 14.37 9.76
CA LEU A 40 -22.57 14.16 9.94
C LEU A 40 -21.80 15.48 10.01
N THR A 41 -22.49 16.62 10.14
CA THR A 41 -21.90 17.97 10.10
C THR A 41 -20.84 18.19 11.16
N GLN A 42 -20.93 17.53 12.31
CA GLN A 42 -19.95 17.60 13.39
C GLN A 42 -18.55 17.09 12.97
N TYR A 43 -18.48 16.19 11.96
CA TYR A 43 -17.21 15.61 11.51
C TYR A 43 -16.42 16.53 10.58
N PHE A 44 -16.99 17.65 10.13
CA PHE A 44 -16.27 18.67 9.38
C PHE A 44 -15.36 19.55 10.26
N ASP A 45 -15.37 19.34 11.57
CA ASP A 45 -14.42 19.97 12.50
C ASP A 45 -13.03 19.33 12.32
N THR A 46 -12.19 19.97 11.50
CA THR A 46 -10.86 19.47 11.12
C THR A 46 -9.84 19.49 12.25
N GLU A 47 -10.13 20.19 13.35
CA GLU A 47 -9.28 20.14 14.55
C GLU A 47 -9.48 18.84 15.34
N LYS A 48 -10.65 18.20 15.18
CA LYS A 48 -11.02 16.97 15.90
C LYS A 48 -11.01 15.72 15.04
N TYR A 49 -11.27 15.86 13.73
CA TYR A 49 -11.48 14.74 12.84
C TYR A 49 -10.63 14.86 11.57
N ASP A 50 -9.89 13.82 11.26
CA ASP A 50 -9.12 13.70 10.03
C ASP A 50 -9.94 12.96 8.97
N LEU A 51 -10.78 13.71 8.25
CA LEU A 51 -11.63 13.15 7.20
C LEU A 51 -10.82 12.60 6.01
N LYS A 52 -9.65 13.16 5.71
CA LYS A 52 -8.82 12.70 4.60
C LYS A 52 -8.30 11.29 4.82
N ASN A 53 -8.04 10.91 6.07
CA ASN A 53 -7.63 9.58 6.49
C ASN A 53 -8.78 8.77 7.12
N SER A 54 -10.03 9.18 6.87
CA SER A 54 -11.22 8.48 7.33
C SER A 54 -11.89 7.70 6.20
N TYR A 55 -12.61 6.65 6.55
CA TYR A 55 -13.26 5.76 5.59
C TYR A 55 -14.75 5.62 5.87
N THR A 56 -15.54 5.58 4.80
CA THR A 56 -16.88 4.99 4.86
C THR A 56 -16.79 3.53 4.40
N ILE A 57 -17.49 2.63 5.07
CA ILE A 57 -17.57 1.21 4.68
C ILE A 57 -19.02 0.90 4.34
N GLY A 58 -19.27 0.38 3.15
CA GLY A 58 -20.63 0.05 2.74
C GLY A 58 -20.70 -0.69 1.42
N ASP A 59 -21.89 -1.25 1.14
CA ASP A 59 -22.15 -2.10 -0.02
C ASP A 59 -22.88 -1.37 -1.17
N ARG A 60 -23.21 -0.08 -0.96
CA ARG A 60 -24.01 0.70 -1.91
C ARG A 60 -23.24 1.88 -2.48
N LYS A 61 -23.58 2.25 -3.71
CA LYS A 61 -23.10 3.47 -4.37
C LYS A 61 -23.22 4.71 -3.47
N ASN A 62 -24.32 4.83 -2.71
CA ASN A 62 -24.54 5.97 -1.81
C ASN A 62 -23.53 6.03 -0.66
N ASP A 63 -22.88 4.93 -0.30
CA ASP A 63 -21.80 4.92 0.70
C ASP A 63 -20.52 5.52 0.13
N ILE A 64 -20.22 5.24 -1.15
CA ILE A 64 -19.08 5.83 -1.87
C ILE A 64 -19.31 7.33 -2.11
N LEU A 65 -20.53 7.70 -2.52
CA LEU A 65 -20.90 9.11 -2.69
C LEU A 65 -20.88 9.87 -1.36
N LEU A 66 -21.24 9.22 -0.24
CA LEU A 66 -21.13 9.81 1.09
C LEU A 66 -19.66 10.08 1.45
N ALA A 67 -18.74 9.15 1.17
CA ALA A 67 -17.31 9.36 1.33
C ALA A 67 -16.84 10.60 0.57
N LYS A 68 -17.20 10.68 -0.73
CA LYS A 68 -16.88 11.83 -1.56
C LYS A 68 -17.38 13.15 -0.97
N ASN A 69 -18.63 13.18 -0.51
CA ASN A 69 -19.25 14.37 0.05
C ASN A 69 -18.66 14.78 1.42
N LEU A 70 -18.10 13.83 2.15
CA LEU A 70 -17.36 14.07 3.41
C LEU A 70 -15.91 14.49 3.17
N GLY A 71 -15.36 14.28 1.98
CA GLY A 71 -13.92 14.41 1.72
C GLY A 71 -13.10 13.25 2.31
N ALA A 72 -13.75 12.11 2.52
CA ALA A 72 -13.17 10.86 3.02
C ALA A 72 -12.96 9.86 1.87
N LYS A 73 -12.40 8.70 2.17
CA LYS A 73 -12.28 7.57 1.25
C LYS A 73 -13.39 6.54 1.49
N ALA A 74 -13.62 5.65 0.53
CA ALA A 74 -14.59 4.57 0.63
C ALA A 74 -13.92 3.20 0.61
N ILE A 75 -14.38 2.30 1.46
CA ILE A 75 -14.16 0.87 1.35
C ILE A 75 -15.49 0.29 0.82
N TRP A 76 -15.46 -0.20 -0.40
CA TRP A 76 -16.64 -0.71 -1.06
C TRP A 76 -16.73 -2.23 -0.96
N LEU A 77 -17.79 -2.70 -0.27
CA LEU A 77 -18.08 -4.12 -0.14
C LEU A 77 -18.88 -4.60 -1.37
N ASN A 78 -18.19 -4.78 -2.50
CA ASN A 78 -18.81 -5.15 -3.76
C ASN A 78 -19.14 -6.64 -3.81
N ASN A 79 -20.29 -7.03 -3.33
CA ASN A 79 -20.78 -8.42 -3.36
C ASN A 79 -21.55 -8.80 -4.62
N GLY A 80 -21.52 -7.93 -5.65
CA GLY A 80 -22.25 -8.14 -6.91
C GLY A 80 -23.77 -8.11 -6.78
N SER A 81 -24.33 -7.85 -5.58
CA SER A 81 -25.76 -7.74 -5.38
C SER A 81 -26.19 -6.28 -5.49
N ASN A 82 -26.97 -5.97 -6.52
CA ASN A 82 -27.69 -4.70 -6.68
C ASN A 82 -28.84 -4.56 -5.68
N LEU A 83 -28.55 -4.63 -4.37
CA LEU A 83 -29.56 -4.44 -3.33
C LEU A 83 -29.98 -2.96 -3.29
N GLY A 84 -30.91 -2.59 -4.17
CA GLY A 84 -31.73 -1.39 -4.04
C GLY A 84 -31.23 -0.10 -4.67
N GLY A 85 -30.60 -0.15 -5.85
CA GLY A 85 -30.25 1.05 -6.59
C GLY A 85 -30.00 0.78 -8.07
N ALA A 86 -30.08 1.79 -8.93
CA ALA A 86 -29.67 1.71 -10.31
C ALA A 86 -28.24 1.13 -10.41
N GLU A 87 -28.02 0.30 -11.41
CA GLU A 87 -26.72 -0.32 -11.69
C GLU A 87 -25.59 0.73 -11.64
N PHE A 88 -24.53 0.37 -10.96
CA PHE A 88 -23.32 1.18 -10.92
C PHE A 88 -22.62 1.00 -12.27
N THR A 89 -22.77 1.96 -13.17
CA THR A 89 -22.18 1.86 -14.50
C THR A 89 -20.64 1.97 -14.43
N GLN A 90 -19.96 1.36 -15.40
CA GLN A 90 -18.49 1.45 -15.49
C GLN A 90 -18.00 2.91 -15.52
N GLU A 91 -18.75 3.80 -16.18
CA GLU A 91 -18.44 5.23 -16.22
C GLU A 91 -18.52 5.87 -14.83
N GLN A 92 -19.53 5.52 -14.04
CA GLN A 92 -19.69 5.99 -12.66
C GLN A 92 -18.62 5.41 -11.73
N HIS A 93 -18.24 4.15 -11.94
CA HIS A 93 -17.13 3.51 -11.23
C HIS A 93 -15.81 4.27 -11.51
N ASN A 94 -15.51 4.52 -12.77
CA ASN A 94 -14.32 5.27 -13.18
C ASN A 94 -14.30 6.70 -12.59
N ALA A 95 -15.47 7.37 -12.54
CA ALA A 95 -15.60 8.72 -11.97
C ALA A 95 -15.44 8.77 -10.44
N LEU A 96 -15.49 7.63 -9.76
CA LEU A 96 -15.33 7.50 -8.30
C LEU A 96 -14.08 6.70 -7.90
N HIS A 97 -13.25 6.33 -8.87
CA HIS A 97 -12.03 5.56 -8.64
C HIS A 97 -11.14 6.18 -7.56
N ASP A 98 -10.94 7.50 -7.61
CA ASP A 98 -10.09 8.22 -6.64
C ASP A 98 -10.68 8.26 -5.22
N VAL A 99 -11.97 7.95 -5.06
CA VAL A 99 -12.65 7.90 -3.76
C VAL A 99 -12.59 6.51 -3.16
N ILE A 100 -12.57 5.46 -4.01
CA ILE A 100 -12.54 4.07 -3.56
C ILE A 100 -11.11 3.68 -3.20
N ALA A 101 -10.85 3.51 -1.90
CA ALA A 101 -9.55 3.08 -1.40
C ALA A 101 -9.39 1.56 -1.42
N LEU A 102 -10.49 0.82 -1.21
CA LEU A 102 -10.51 -0.64 -1.28
C LEU A 102 -11.86 -1.11 -1.81
N GLU A 103 -11.81 -2.05 -2.76
CA GLU A 103 -12.97 -2.81 -3.23
C GLU A 103 -12.77 -4.28 -2.90
N THR A 104 -13.68 -4.86 -2.10
CA THR A 104 -13.57 -6.26 -1.68
C THR A 104 -14.93 -6.77 -1.17
N THR A 105 -15.08 -8.09 -1.09
CA THR A 105 -16.18 -8.75 -0.36
C THR A 105 -15.72 -9.35 0.97
N ASP A 106 -14.42 -9.32 1.22
CA ASP A 106 -13.76 -10.00 2.33
C ASP A 106 -13.47 -9.03 3.47
N TRP A 107 -14.10 -9.25 4.62
CA TRP A 107 -13.89 -8.46 5.83
C TRP A 107 -12.47 -8.61 6.41
N GLN A 108 -11.79 -9.72 6.14
CA GLN A 108 -10.40 -9.91 6.54
C GLN A 108 -9.50 -8.90 5.81
N LYS A 109 -9.74 -8.70 4.50
CA LYS A 109 -9.03 -7.67 3.71
C LYS A 109 -9.34 -6.26 4.19
N VAL A 110 -10.59 -5.97 4.61
CA VAL A 110 -10.94 -4.69 5.21
C VAL A 110 -10.16 -4.45 6.50
N TYR A 111 -10.09 -5.47 7.35
CA TYR A 111 -9.32 -5.41 8.60
C TYR A 111 -7.83 -5.17 8.35
N GLU A 112 -7.24 -5.91 7.44
CA GLU A 112 -5.83 -5.78 7.06
C GLU A 112 -5.54 -4.38 6.52
N PHE A 113 -6.36 -3.89 5.60
CA PHE A 113 -6.25 -2.55 5.03
C PHE A 113 -6.32 -1.45 6.10
N LEU A 114 -7.30 -1.51 7.01
CA LEU A 114 -7.46 -0.52 8.08
C LEU A 114 -6.38 -0.61 9.15
N LYS A 115 -5.86 -1.80 9.40
CA LYS A 115 -4.81 -2.05 10.39
C LYS A 115 -3.43 -1.66 9.90
N LEU A 116 -3.12 -1.98 8.63
CA LEU A 116 -1.80 -1.79 8.05
C LEU A 116 -1.67 -0.42 7.36
N GLY A 117 -2.80 0.20 6.96
CA GLY A 117 -2.81 1.37 6.09
C GLY A 117 -2.39 1.03 4.65
N GLU A 118 -2.28 2.06 3.81
CA GLU A 118 -1.66 1.90 2.49
C GLU A 118 -0.15 1.77 2.66
N ARG A 119 0.42 0.62 2.29
CA ARG A 119 1.87 0.40 2.32
C ARG A 119 2.52 0.83 1.00
N VAL A 120 2.17 2.05 0.59
CA VAL A 120 2.73 2.70 -0.60
C VAL A 120 3.66 3.82 -0.14
N ALA A 121 4.84 3.89 -0.73
CA ALA A 121 5.78 4.97 -0.49
C ALA A 121 6.49 5.36 -1.77
N GLU A 122 6.93 6.60 -1.84
CA GLU A 122 7.85 7.09 -2.86
C GLU A 122 9.01 7.85 -2.21
N HIS A 123 10.13 7.84 -2.91
CA HIS A 123 11.35 8.50 -2.45
C HIS A 123 12.15 9.04 -3.63
N ARG A 124 12.80 10.17 -3.40
CA ARG A 124 13.82 10.72 -4.30
C ARG A 124 15.11 10.92 -3.52
N ARG A 125 16.18 10.35 -4.05
CA ARG A 125 17.53 10.52 -3.55
C ARG A 125 18.39 11.16 -4.65
N ALA A 126 19.03 12.27 -4.35
CA ALA A 126 19.94 12.93 -5.28
C ALA A 126 21.26 13.22 -4.55
N THR A 127 22.35 12.82 -5.17
CA THR A 127 23.73 13.15 -4.79
C THR A 127 24.37 13.98 -5.91
N LYS A 128 25.69 14.11 -5.91
CA LYS A 128 26.41 14.70 -7.04
C LYS A 128 26.55 13.71 -8.19
N GLU A 129 26.56 12.41 -7.85
CA GLU A 129 26.84 11.28 -8.73
C GLU A 129 25.56 10.65 -9.26
N THR A 130 24.45 10.69 -8.49
CA THR A 130 23.21 9.97 -8.80
C THR A 130 21.97 10.83 -8.62
N ASN A 131 20.90 10.49 -9.39
CA ASN A 131 19.55 11.00 -9.20
C ASN A 131 18.57 9.84 -9.35
N ILE A 132 17.94 9.45 -8.25
CA ILE A 132 17.12 8.25 -8.15
C ILE A 132 15.71 8.62 -7.73
N TYR A 133 14.73 8.16 -8.50
CA TYR A 133 13.32 8.10 -8.12
C TYR A 133 12.91 6.67 -7.91
N ILE A 134 12.22 6.41 -6.81
CA ILE A 134 11.79 5.06 -6.46
C ILE A 134 10.41 5.10 -5.80
N LYS A 135 9.55 4.14 -6.16
CA LYS A 135 8.21 3.97 -5.60
C LYS A 135 7.93 2.50 -5.36
N VAL A 136 7.30 2.17 -4.25
CA VAL A 136 6.87 0.82 -3.90
C VAL A 136 5.43 0.78 -3.46
N ASN A 137 4.73 -0.29 -3.82
CA ASN A 137 3.49 -0.73 -3.21
C ASN A 137 3.72 -2.14 -2.63
N LEU A 138 3.77 -2.27 -1.31
CA LEU A 138 4.01 -3.56 -0.65
C LEU A 138 2.81 -4.51 -0.74
N ASP A 139 1.62 -4.02 -1.12
CA ASP A 139 0.41 -4.79 -1.38
C ASP A 139 0.14 -4.93 -2.88
N GLY A 140 1.22 -4.97 -3.68
CA GLY A 140 1.20 -5.04 -5.13
C GLY A 140 0.92 -6.43 -5.70
N LYS A 141 1.21 -6.58 -6.99
CA LYS A 141 1.01 -7.83 -7.76
C LYS A 141 2.30 -8.36 -8.39
N GLY A 142 3.44 -7.72 -8.10
CA GLY A 142 4.72 -8.06 -8.69
C GLY A 142 5.02 -7.31 -9.99
N GLU A 143 4.39 -6.14 -10.19
CA GLU A 143 4.68 -5.30 -11.36
C GLU A 143 5.98 -4.53 -11.15
N ALA A 144 6.87 -4.56 -12.15
CA ALA A 144 8.15 -3.88 -12.11
C ALA A 144 8.29 -2.91 -13.27
N LYS A 145 8.81 -1.71 -12.98
CA LYS A 145 9.21 -0.73 -13.98
C LYS A 145 10.55 -0.14 -13.54
N ILE A 146 11.64 -0.71 -14.06
CA ILE A 146 12.99 -0.48 -13.57
C ILE A 146 13.90 -0.02 -14.69
N SER A 147 14.70 1.00 -14.44
CA SER A 147 15.68 1.54 -15.36
C SER A 147 16.84 2.17 -14.58
N THR A 148 17.94 1.45 -14.43
CA THR A 148 19.17 1.95 -13.78
C THR A 148 20.30 2.19 -14.79
N GLY A 149 20.14 1.67 -16.01
CA GLY A 149 21.19 1.65 -17.03
C GLY A 149 22.12 0.44 -16.92
N LEU A 150 21.92 -0.45 -15.96
CA LEU A 150 22.65 -1.70 -15.75
C LEU A 150 21.68 -2.88 -15.90
N HIS A 151 21.68 -3.55 -17.04
CA HIS A 151 20.64 -4.52 -17.39
C HIS A 151 20.55 -5.71 -16.43
N PHE A 152 21.69 -6.22 -15.96
CA PHE A 152 21.67 -7.31 -15.01
C PHE A 152 21.15 -6.86 -13.64
N PHE A 153 21.48 -5.65 -13.22
CA PHE A 153 20.97 -5.07 -11.98
C PHE A 153 19.46 -4.80 -12.07
N ASP A 154 18.98 -4.25 -13.20
CA ASP A 154 17.55 -4.10 -13.48
C ASP A 154 16.82 -5.44 -13.33
N HIS A 155 17.36 -6.51 -13.94
CA HIS A 155 16.81 -7.86 -13.82
C HIS A 155 16.75 -8.36 -12.36
N MET A 156 17.76 -8.10 -11.55
CA MET A 156 17.77 -8.50 -10.13
C MET A 156 16.72 -7.75 -9.31
N LEU A 157 16.56 -6.46 -9.55
CA LEU A 157 15.52 -5.64 -8.90
C LEU A 157 14.10 -6.06 -9.31
N GLU A 158 13.91 -6.49 -10.58
CA GLU A 158 12.64 -7.08 -11.05
C GLU A 158 12.29 -8.37 -10.28
N GLN A 159 13.30 -9.19 -9.90
CA GLN A 159 13.04 -10.39 -9.11
C GLN A 159 12.52 -10.04 -7.70
N ILE A 160 12.99 -8.94 -7.10
CA ILE A 160 12.48 -8.45 -5.82
C ILE A 160 10.98 -8.14 -5.95
N ALA A 161 10.58 -7.41 -6.99
CA ALA A 161 9.18 -7.09 -7.24
C ALA A 161 8.35 -8.36 -7.46
N LYS A 162 8.76 -9.20 -8.38
CA LYS A 162 8.01 -10.38 -8.81
C LYS A 162 7.84 -11.42 -7.70
N HIS A 163 8.94 -11.79 -7.03
CA HIS A 163 8.90 -12.81 -5.99
C HIS A 163 8.40 -12.30 -4.65
N GLY A 164 8.56 -10.99 -4.39
CA GLY A 164 7.97 -10.32 -3.23
C GLY A 164 6.50 -9.98 -3.39
N SER A 165 5.91 -10.16 -4.60
CA SER A 165 4.54 -9.73 -4.92
C SER A 165 4.28 -8.26 -4.59
N ILE A 166 5.30 -7.42 -4.79
CA ILE A 166 5.25 -5.98 -4.61
C ILE A 166 5.32 -5.27 -5.95
N ASP A 167 4.71 -4.08 -6.09
CA ASP A 167 4.95 -3.27 -7.27
C ASP A 167 6.11 -2.31 -7.01
N LEU A 168 7.06 -2.23 -7.96
CA LEU A 168 8.28 -1.48 -7.80
C LEU A 168 8.59 -0.66 -9.06
N GLU A 169 8.74 0.65 -8.89
CA GLU A 169 9.19 1.56 -9.94
C GLU A 169 10.51 2.20 -9.50
N ILE A 170 11.55 2.07 -10.35
CA ILE A 170 12.89 2.64 -10.12
C ILE A 170 13.36 3.33 -11.40
N GLU A 171 13.69 4.61 -11.29
CA GLU A 171 14.42 5.35 -12.31
C GLU A 171 15.70 5.89 -11.65
N ALA A 172 16.85 5.32 -12.00
CA ALA A 172 18.15 5.77 -11.52
C ALA A 172 19.00 6.31 -12.68
N LYS A 173 19.55 7.50 -12.47
CA LYS A 173 20.51 8.13 -13.38
C LYS A 173 21.78 8.38 -12.59
N GLY A 174 22.80 7.57 -12.84
CA GLY A 174 24.11 7.69 -12.23
C GLY A 174 25.21 8.01 -13.22
N ASP A 175 26.40 8.19 -12.71
CA ASP A 175 27.62 8.52 -13.44
C ASP A 175 28.29 7.26 -14.06
N LEU A 176 27.50 6.41 -14.72
CA LEU A 176 27.96 5.14 -15.33
C LEU A 176 29.14 5.29 -16.29
N HIS A 177 29.50 6.51 -16.70
CA HIS A 177 30.70 6.78 -17.47
C HIS A 177 31.96 6.72 -16.60
N ILE A 178 31.84 6.72 -15.28
CA ILE A 178 32.91 6.50 -14.30
C ILE A 178 32.94 4.99 -13.98
N ASP A 179 31.92 4.50 -13.28
CA ASP A 179 31.67 3.09 -13.01
C ASP A 179 30.20 2.85 -12.57
N GLU A 180 29.89 1.63 -12.17
CA GLU A 180 28.55 1.23 -11.69
C GLU A 180 28.33 1.42 -10.20
N HIS A 181 29.37 1.65 -9.42
CA HIS A 181 29.38 1.64 -7.94
C HIS A 181 28.31 2.55 -7.35
N HIS A 182 28.41 3.88 -7.63
CA HIS A 182 27.48 4.85 -7.08
C HIS A 182 26.02 4.55 -7.43
N THR A 183 25.77 4.07 -8.65
CA THR A 183 24.42 3.73 -9.09
C THR A 183 23.84 2.58 -8.28
N ILE A 184 24.61 1.52 -8.04
CA ILE A 184 24.17 0.33 -7.31
C ILE A 184 23.98 0.66 -5.81
N GLU A 185 24.99 1.26 -5.19
CA GLU A 185 24.96 1.59 -3.76
C GLU A 185 23.84 2.58 -3.40
N ASP A 186 23.74 3.69 -4.12
CA ASP A 186 22.70 4.69 -3.88
C ASP A 186 21.29 4.16 -4.16
N THR A 187 21.13 3.22 -5.12
CA THR A 187 19.85 2.54 -5.34
C THR A 187 19.50 1.63 -4.17
N GLY A 188 20.47 0.89 -3.62
CA GLY A 188 20.29 0.06 -2.43
C GLY A 188 19.87 0.89 -1.21
N ILE A 189 20.56 2.01 -0.97
CA ILE A 189 20.22 2.94 0.11
C ILE A 189 18.80 3.49 -0.08
N ALA A 190 18.47 3.99 -1.28
CA ALA A 190 17.15 4.53 -1.60
C ALA A 190 16.03 3.48 -1.41
N LEU A 191 16.29 2.23 -1.80
CA LEU A 191 15.37 1.12 -1.63
C LEU A 191 15.14 0.81 -0.16
N GLY A 192 16.20 0.75 0.65
CA GLY A 192 16.12 0.55 2.10
C GLY A 192 15.32 1.63 2.81
N GLU A 193 15.57 2.90 2.48
CA GLU A 193 14.82 4.05 3.00
C GLU A 193 13.34 4.00 2.59
N LEU A 194 13.05 3.58 1.35
CA LEU A 194 11.70 3.42 0.84
C LEU A 194 10.94 2.32 1.57
N PHE A 195 11.56 1.14 1.76
CA PHE A 195 10.97 0.04 2.54
C PHE A 195 10.68 0.47 3.98
N ALA A 196 11.59 1.20 4.62
CA ALA A 196 11.39 1.72 5.97
C ALA A 196 10.16 2.65 6.05
N LYS A 197 9.96 3.51 5.03
CA LYS A 197 8.77 4.36 4.94
C LYS A 197 7.48 3.55 4.74
N ALA A 198 7.49 2.59 3.81
CA ALA A 198 6.31 1.80 3.48
C ALA A 198 5.90 0.84 4.63
N LEU A 199 6.86 0.31 5.37
CA LEU A 199 6.62 -0.55 6.53
C LEU A 199 6.14 0.23 7.77
N GLY A 200 6.37 1.52 7.83
CA GLY A 200 5.94 2.40 8.91
C GLY A 200 6.39 1.91 10.30
N ASP A 201 5.45 1.75 11.22
CA ASP A 201 5.72 1.29 12.58
C ASP A 201 5.92 -0.23 12.70
N LYS A 202 5.84 -0.94 11.60
CA LYS A 202 6.04 -2.40 11.48
C LYS A 202 5.05 -3.25 12.27
N ARG A 203 3.89 -2.69 12.65
CA ARG A 203 2.83 -3.45 13.31
C ARG A 203 2.07 -4.29 12.29
N GLY A 204 1.76 -5.52 12.66
CA GLY A 204 0.95 -6.43 11.85
C GLY A 204 1.65 -7.02 10.64
N ILE A 205 2.99 -6.96 10.57
CA ILE A 205 3.79 -7.64 9.55
C ILE A 205 4.50 -8.85 10.12
N GLU A 206 4.82 -9.81 9.26
CA GLU A 206 5.78 -10.88 9.51
C GLU A 206 7.18 -10.27 9.46
N ARG A 207 7.76 -10.00 10.62
CA ARG A 207 9.00 -9.25 10.77
C ARG A 207 10.23 -9.99 10.26
N TYR A 208 10.18 -11.33 10.27
CA TYR A 208 11.28 -12.21 9.95
C TYR A 208 11.04 -12.90 8.62
N GLY A 209 12.10 -13.07 7.83
CA GLY A 209 12.03 -13.81 6.58
C GLY A 209 13.29 -14.61 6.31
N PHE A 210 13.17 -15.64 5.48
CA PHE A 210 14.26 -16.58 5.18
C PHE A 210 14.01 -17.39 3.91
N CYS A 211 14.99 -18.02 3.52
CA CYS A 211 15.58 -18.96 2.62
C CYS A 211 14.70 -19.64 1.57
N LEU A 212 15.20 -19.63 0.34
CA LEU A 212 14.61 -20.44 -0.74
C LEU A 212 15.69 -21.10 -1.62
N PRO A 213 15.50 -22.37 -2.02
CA PRO A 213 16.26 -22.99 -3.10
C PRO A 213 15.73 -22.51 -4.46
N MET A 214 16.61 -22.47 -5.46
CA MET A 214 16.26 -22.31 -6.86
C MET A 214 17.12 -23.27 -7.69
N ASP A 215 16.44 -24.17 -8.40
CA ASP A 215 17.05 -25.26 -9.17
C ASP A 215 18.05 -26.07 -8.31
N ASP A 216 19.32 -26.09 -8.68
CA ASP A 216 20.40 -26.76 -7.97
C ASP A 216 21.17 -25.86 -6.99
N CYS A 217 20.70 -24.64 -6.79
CA CYS A 217 21.30 -23.65 -5.91
C CYS A 217 20.46 -23.45 -4.62
N LEU A 218 21.17 -23.26 -3.50
CA LEU A 218 20.57 -22.87 -2.22
C LEU A 218 21.16 -21.54 -1.78
N ALA A 219 20.31 -20.49 -1.69
CA ALA A 219 20.65 -19.26 -1.02
C ALA A 219 19.94 -19.19 0.33
N GLN A 220 20.70 -19.13 1.41
CA GLN A 220 20.17 -18.96 2.75
C GLN A 220 20.25 -17.49 3.13
N VAL A 221 19.08 -16.86 3.28
CA VAL A 221 18.95 -15.46 3.68
C VAL A 221 18.05 -15.38 4.90
N ALA A 222 18.49 -14.69 5.96
CA ALA A 222 17.69 -14.41 7.13
C ALA A 222 17.61 -12.89 7.32
N ILE A 223 16.40 -12.34 7.35
CA ILE A 223 16.14 -10.90 7.51
C ILE A 223 15.35 -10.67 8.80
N ASP A 224 15.73 -9.65 9.56
CA ASP A 224 14.94 -9.10 10.66
C ASP A 224 14.82 -7.58 10.51
N PHE A 225 13.61 -7.08 10.29
CA PHE A 225 13.32 -5.63 10.24
C PHE A 225 13.39 -4.96 11.63
N GLY A 226 14.42 -5.29 12.43
CA GLY A 226 14.60 -4.86 13.81
C GLY A 226 14.93 -3.38 14.01
N GLY A 227 15.31 -2.67 12.94
CA GLY A 227 15.66 -1.24 12.97
C GLY A 227 17.09 -0.95 13.43
N ARG A 228 17.94 -1.96 13.56
CA ARG A 228 19.38 -1.85 13.77
C ARG A 228 20.09 -2.44 12.56
N ASN A 229 20.79 -1.60 11.81
CA ASN A 229 21.47 -2.02 10.60
C ASN A 229 22.66 -2.94 10.94
N TRP A 230 22.61 -4.16 10.46
CA TRP A 230 23.68 -5.12 10.58
C TRP A 230 23.59 -6.13 9.46
N ILE A 231 24.70 -6.49 8.85
CA ILE A 231 24.81 -7.52 7.84
C ILE A 231 25.84 -8.57 8.26
N VAL A 232 25.50 -9.84 8.08
CA VAL A 232 26.44 -10.96 8.10
C VAL A 232 26.48 -11.52 6.71
N TRP A 233 27.63 -11.52 6.09
CA TRP A 233 27.84 -11.94 4.72
C TRP A 233 28.74 -13.17 4.72
N ASP A 234 28.25 -14.27 4.14
CA ASP A 234 28.98 -15.52 3.95
C ASP A 234 28.65 -16.04 2.55
N ALA A 235 29.15 -15.32 1.53
CA ALA A 235 29.02 -15.71 0.16
C ALA A 235 30.31 -15.38 -0.60
N GLU A 236 30.81 -16.34 -1.38
CA GLU A 236 31.99 -16.20 -2.21
C GLU A 236 31.62 -16.37 -3.68
N PHE A 237 31.96 -15.41 -4.50
CA PHE A 237 31.75 -15.44 -5.93
C PHE A 237 33.07 -15.72 -6.64
N LYS A 238 33.11 -16.79 -7.46
CA LYS A 238 34.28 -17.14 -8.28
C LYS A 238 34.34 -16.37 -9.60
N ARG A 239 33.17 -15.90 -10.05
CA ARG A 239 33.04 -15.12 -11.27
C ARG A 239 33.20 -13.64 -10.95
N GLU A 240 34.04 -12.94 -11.69
CA GLU A 240 34.33 -11.51 -11.46
C GLU A 240 33.13 -10.62 -11.79
N LYS A 241 32.45 -10.89 -12.90
CA LYS A 241 31.29 -10.10 -13.37
C LYS A 241 30.15 -10.97 -13.86
N ILE A 242 28.92 -10.46 -13.74
CA ILE A 242 27.71 -10.99 -14.40
C ILE A 242 27.09 -9.83 -15.19
N GLY A 243 27.10 -9.97 -16.54
CA GLY A 243 26.81 -8.81 -17.38
C GLY A 243 27.81 -7.68 -17.10
N GLU A 244 27.32 -6.50 -16.90
CA GLU A 244 28.09 -5.31 -16.55
C GLU A 244 28.34 -5.15 -15.03
N MET A 245 27.71 -5.96 -14.18
CA MET A 245 27.79 -5.87 -12.73
C MET A 245 28.92 -6.73 -12.16
N PRO A 246 29.94 -6.16 -11.48
CA PRO A 246 30.91 -6.91 -10.71
C PRO A 246 30.25 -7.63 -9.54
N THR A 247 30.73 -8.84 -9.22
CA THR A 247 30.12 -9.65 -8.16
C THR A 247 30.37 -9.10 -6.75
N GLU A 248 31.41 -8.29 -6.55
CA GLU A 248 31.64 -7.56 -5.31
C GLU A 248 30.50 -6.59 -4.98
N MET A 249 29.82 -6.05 -5.99
CA MET A 249 28.71 -5.12 -5.84
C MET A 249 27.46 -5.72 -5.17
N PHE A 250 27.35 -7.05 -5.07
CA PHE A 250 26.30 -7.68 -4.28
C PHE A 250 26.39 -7.37 -2.80
N TYR A 251 27.61 -7.18 -2.29
CA TYR A 251 27.80 -6.79 -0.89
C TYR A 251 27.53 -5.29 -0.67
N HIS A 252 27.85 -4.47 -1.66
CA HIS A 252 27.63 -3.01 -1.62
C HIS A 252 26.14 -2.62 -1.72
N PHE A 253 25.34 -3.41 -2.45
CA PHE A 253 23.88 -3.24 -2.54
C PHE A 253 23.20 -3.56 -1.22
#